data_fc1c393591380994b8511024436cc719
#
_entry.id   fc1c393591380994b8511024436cc719
#
_cell.length_a   1.000
_cell.length_b   1.000
_cell.length_c   1.000
_cell.angle_alpha   90.00
_cell.angle_beta   90.00
_cell.angle_gamma   90.00
#
_symmetry.space_group_name_H-M   'P 1'
#
loop_
_entity.id
_entity.type
_entity.pdbx_description
1 polymer ?
#
loop_
_entity_poly.entity_id
_entity_poly.type
_entity_poly.pdbx_seq_one_letter_code
_entity_poly.pdbx_strand_id
1 'polypeptide(L)'
;AVLVNNPTYYGICSDLRAIVKLAHSRGIKVLTDEAHGTHLYFGENLPVCGMAAGADMSAISMHKSGGSLTQSSILLTGKAVKADHVRQIINLTQTTSASYLLLSSLDISRRNLALRGRESFARVAKMAEYARNEINSIGGYYAYGRDLVNGTSIYDYDVTKLSVYTLDIGLAGIEVYDLLRDEYDIQIEFGDICNILAYISIGDRIQDIERLVGALQDIKR
;
A
#
# COMPACT_ATOMS: atom_id res chain seq x y z
N ALA A 1 12.39 -20.82 -4.17
CA ALA A 1 11.42 -19.77 -4.50
C ALA A 1 12.10 -18.39 -4.40
N VAL A 2 11.53 -17.43 -5.09
CA VAL A 2 11.85 -16.00 -4.93
C VAL A 2 10.69 -15.36 -4.19
N LEU A 3 10.98 -14.58 -3.14
CA LEU A 3 10.00 -13.76 -2.42
C LEU A 3 10.27 -12.30 -2.78
N VAL A 4 9.22 -11.59 -3.21
CA VAL A 4 9.29 -10.18 -3.60
C VAL A 4 8.27 -9.39 -2.79
N ASN A 5 8.72 -8.36 -2.07
CA ASN A 5 7.84 -7.37 -1.45
C ASN A 5 7.44 -6.32 -2.50
N ASN A 6 6.13 -6.20 -2.80
CA ASN A 6 5.61 -5.26 -3.80
C ASN A 6 4.13 -4.91 -3.55
N PRO A 7 3.76 -3.64 -3.42
CA PRO A 7 4.65 -2.47 -3.36
C PRO A 7 5.51 -2.46 -2.11
N THR A 8 6.58 -1.67 -2.12
CA THR A 8 7.29 -1.32 -0.88
C THR A 8 6.41 -0.44 -0.01
N TYR A 9 6.82 -0.23 1.23
CA TYR A 9 6.08 0.62 2.17
C TYR A 9 5.87 2.04 1.64
N TYR A 10 6.85 2.58 0.91
CA TYR A 10 6.79 3.90 0.29
C TYR A 10 6.02 3.96 -1.03
N GLY A 11 5.58 2.82 -1.56
CA GLY A 11 4.82 2.75 -2.81
C GLY A 11 5.64 2.41 -4.05
N ILE A 12 6.94 2.12 -3.91
CA ILE A 12 7.79 1.75 -5.05
C ILE A 12 7.47 0.33 -5.50
N CYS A 13 7.34 0.12 -6.81
CA CYS A 13 7.03 -1.18 -7.41
C CYS A 13 8.14 -1.66 -8.34
N SER A 14 8.39 -2.98 -8.27
CA SER A 14 9.31 -3.70 -9.13
C SER A 14 8.65 -4.16 -10.43
N ASP A 15 9.44 -4.51 -11.45
CA ASP A 15 8.92 -5.22 -12.63
C ASP A 15 8.60 -6.69 -12.29
N LEU A 16 7.45 -6.89 -11.67
CA LEU A 16 6.99 -8.24 -11.30
C LEU A 16 6.86 -9.17 -12.49
N ARG A 17 6.47 -8.66 -13.68
CA ARG A 17 6.30 -9.50 -14.87
C ARG A 17 7.64 -10.04 -15.35
N ALA A 18 8.68 -9.21 -15.37
CA ALA A 18 10.02 -9.63 -15.74
C ALA A 18 10.60 -10.60 -14.71
N ILE A 19 10.41 -10.33 -13.40
CA ILE A 19 10.85 -11.21 -12.31
C ILE A 19 10.19 -12.59 -12.43
N VAL A 20 8.86 -12.63 -12.57
CA VAL A 20 8.10 -13.89 -12.72
C VAL A 20 8.57 -14.66 -13.96
N LYS A 21 8.67 -13.98 -15.09
CA LYS A 21 9.12 -14.60 -16.36
C LYS A 21 10.52 -15.23 -16.21
N LEU A 22 11.45 -14.50 -15.60
CA LEU A 22 12.81 -14.98 -15.39
C LEU A 22 12.85 -16.16 -14.42
N ALA A 23 12.16 -16.09 -13.30
CA ALA A 23 12.12 -17.17 -12.31
C ALA A 23 11.48 -18.45 -12.90
N HIS A 24 10.34 -18.31 -13.57
CA HIS A 24 9.64 -19.43 -14.19
C HIS A 24 10.45 -20.08 -15.32
N SER A 25 11.25 -19.34 -16.07
CA SER A 25 12.16 -19.89 -17.08
C SER A 25 13.21 -20.84 -16.50
N ARG A 26 13.41 -20.78 -15.17
CA ARG A 26 14.32 -21.65 -14.40
C ARG A 26 13.61 -22.61 -13.47
N GLY A 27 12.30 -22.75 -13.60
CA GLY A 27 11.48 -23.63 -12.74
C GLY A 27 11.37 -23.13 -11.29
N ILE A 28 11.65 -21.85 -11.04
CA ILE A 28 11.63 -21.25 -9.69
C ILE A 28 10.27 -20.58 -9.46
N LYS A 29 9.65 -20.88 -8.31
CA LYS A 29 8.39 -20.29 -7.89
C LYS A 29 8.59 -18.85 -7.39
N VAL A 30 7.60 -17.99 -7.64
CA VAL A 30 7.57 -16.60 -7.18
C VAL A 30 6.42 -16.39 -6.20
N LEU A 31 6.77 -15.85 -5.05
CA LEU A 31 5.83 -15.43 -4.02
C LEU A 31 5.93 -13.92 -3.88
N THR A 32 4.77 -13.23 -3.76
CA THR A 32 4.75 -11.80 -3.49
C THR A 32 4.20 -11.52 -2.10
N ASP A 33 4.92 -10.69 -1.36
CA ASP A 33 4.39 -10.04 -0.17
C ASP A 33 3.76 -8.72 -0.61
N GLU A 34 2.44 -8.71 -0.66
CA GLU A 34 1.64 -7.55 -1.02
C GLU A 34 0.80 -7.08 0.18
N ALA A 35 1.39 -7.14 1.38
CA ALA A 35 0.71 -6.68 2.59
C ALA A 35 0.21 -5.23 2.45
N HIS A 36 0.92 -4.40 1.71
CA HIS A 36 0.53 -3.03 1.38
C HIS A 36 -0.09 -2.87 -0.02
N GLY A 37 -0.48 -3.96 -0.67
CA GLY A 37 -0.94 -4.01 -2.05
C GLY A 37 -2.37 -4.55 -2.27
N THR A 38 -3.18 -4.72 -1.21
CA THR A 38 -4.55 -5.26 -1.36
C THR A 38 -5.38 -4.49 -2.37
N HIS A 39 -5.28 -3.17 -2.40
CA HIS A 39 -6.01 -2.29 -3.32
C HIS A 39 -5.64 -2.49 -4.80
N LEU A 40 -4.43 -2.99 -5.09
CA LEU A 40 -3.99 -3.27 -6.46
C LEU A 40 -4.86 -4.33 -7.16
N TYR A 41 -5.57 -5.14 -6.39
CA TYR A 41 -6.49 -6.17 -6.91
C TYR A 41 -7.85 -5.63 -7.32
N PHE A 42 -8.19 -4.42 -6.91
CA PHE A 42 -9.53 -3.85 -7.07
C PHE A 42 -9.54 -2.49 -7.79
N GLY A 43 -8.43 -1.74 -7.73
CA GLY A 43 -8.31 -0.42 -8.37
C GLY A 43 -7.96 -0.50 -9.84
N GLU A 44 -8.28 0.56 -10.58
CA GLU A 44 -7.83 0.78 -11.96
C GLU A 44 -6.65 1.76 -11.96
N ASN A 45 -5.79 1.64 -12.98
CA ASN A 45 -4.61 2.52 -13.16
C ASN A 45 -3.64 2.49 -11.97
N LEU A 46 -3.64 1.41 -11.20
CA LEU A 46 -2.70 1.11 -10.14
C LEU A 46 -1.62 0.13 -10.66
N PRO A 47 -0.50 -0.01 -9.96
CA PRO A 47 0.54 -0.97 -10.32
C PRO A 47 0.01 -2.40 -10.43
N VAL A 48 0.69 -3.22 -11.22
CA VAL A 48 0.30 -4.61 -11.40
C VAL A 48 0.46 -5.38 -10.09
N CYS A 49 -0.58 -6.13 -9.68
CA CYS A 49 -0.52 -7.04 -8.55
C CYS A 49 0.18 -8.35 -8.90
N GLY A 50 0.69 -9.06 -7.89
CA GLY A 50 1.46 -10.29 -8.05
C GLY A 50 0.74 -11.36 -8.85
N MET A 51 -0.53 -11.63 -8.54
CA MET A 51 -1.30 -12.65 -9.25
C MET A 51 -1.54 -12.27 -10.73
N ALA A 52 -1.77 -11.00 -11.04
CA ALA A 52 -1.88 -10.52 -12.42
C ALA A 52 -0.54 -10.50 -13.15
N ALA A 53 0.56 -10.39 -12.43
CA ALA A 53 1.91 -10.56 -12.97
C ALA A 53 2.29 -12.02 -13.23
N GLY A 54 1.50 -12.97 -12.68
CA GLY A 54 1.74 -14.41 -12.84
C GLY A 54 2.49 -15.06 -11.66
N ALA A 55 2.60 -14.39 -10.51
CA ALA A 55 3.18 -15.00 -9.31
C ALA A 55 2.43 -16.28 -8.90
N ASP A 56 3.13 -17.20 -8.27
CA ASP A 56 2.55 -18.48 -7.83
C ASP A 56 1.69 -18.31 -6.57
N MET A 57 2.09 -17.40 -5.68
CA MET A 57 1.33 -17.09 -4.48
C MET A 57 1.50 -15.58 -4.14
N SER A 58 0.49 -15.03 -3.48
CA SER A 58 0.55 -13.66 -2.94
C SER A 58 -0.11 -13.59 -1.57
N ALA A 59 0.54 -12.93 -0.63
CA ALA A 59 -0.02 -12.60 0.68
C ALA A 59 -0.46 -11.15 0.71
N ILE A 60 -1.75 -10.89 1.01
CA ILE A 60 -2.32 -9.56 1.12
C ILE A 60 -2.91 -9.32 2.52
N SER A 61 -2.72 -8.12 3.05
CA SER A 61 -3.30 -7.73 4.35
C SER A 61 -4.56 -6.91 4.15
N MET A 62 -5.70 -7.55 4.33
CA MET A 62 -7.00 -6.89 4.17
C MET A 62 -7.24 -5.79 5.19
N HIS A 63 -6.65 -5.93 6.39
CA HIS A 63 -6.76 -4.93 7.45
C HIS A 63 -5.97 -3.63 7.21
N LYS A 64 -5.04 -3.60 6.24
CA LYS A 64 -4.28 -2.38 5.91
C LYS A 64 -5.03 -1.52 4.89
N SER A 65 -5.23 -2.01 3.67
CA SER A 65 -5.88 -1.24 2.60
C SER A 65 -7.25 -1.77 2.17
N GLY A 66 -7.66 -2.92 2.70
CA GLY A 66 -8.93 -3.55 2.34
C GLY A 66 -10.12 -3.16 3.19
N GLY A 67 -9.90 -2.51 4.35
CA GLY A 67 -10.98 -2.04 5.22
C GLY A 67 -11.56 -3.08 6.17
N SER A 68 -10.89 -4.23 6.39
CA SER A 68 -11.29 -5.19 7.41
C SER A 68 -10.69 -4.85 8.79
N LEU A 69 -11.21 -5.46 9.85
CA LEU A 69 -10.62 -5.37 11.19
C LEU A 69 -9.22 -5.97 11.19
N THR A 70 -8.44 -5.61 12.22
CA THR A 70 -7.05 -6.05 12.39
C THR A 70 -6.87 -7.57 12.28
N GLN A 71 -5.62 -8.02 12.05
CA GLN A 71 -5.23 -9.43 11.96
C GLN A 71 -5.99 -10.24 10.91
N SER A 72 -6.40 -9.62 9.81
CA SER A 72 -7.07 -10.30 8.71
C SER A 72 -6.28 -10.19 7.41
N SER A 73 -5.96 -11.34 6.83
CA SER A 73 -5.15 -11.47 5.62
C SER A 73 -5.73 -12.54 4.70
N ILE A 74 -5.39 -12.47 3.44
CA ILE A 74 -5.74 -13.49 2.44
C ILE A 74 -4.46 -13.98 1.78
N LEU A 75 -4.32 -15.30 1.66
CA LEU A 75 -3.30 -15.93 0.84
C LEU A 75 -3.94 -16.35 -0.50
N LEU A 76 -3.45 -15.76 -1.58
CA LEU A 76 -3.86 -16.06 -2.93
C LEU A 76 -2.93 -17.11 -3.53
N THR A 77 -3.48 -18.07 -4.30
CA THR A 77 -2.70 -19.13 -4.93
C THR A 77 -3.01 -19.20 -6.42
N GLY A 78 -1.96 -19.32 -7.23
CA GLY A 78 -2.06 -19.56 -8.66
C GLY A 78 -2.42 -21.03 -8.97
N LYS A 79 -2.82 -21.28 -10.21
CA LYS A 79 -3.27 -22.61 -10.67
C LYS A 79 -2.20 -23.71 -10.54
N ALA A 80 -0.92 -23.36 -10.56
CA ALA A 80 0.20 -24.29 -10.45
C ALA A 80 0.55 -24.68 -9.01
N VAL A 81 -0.14 -24.10 -8.01
CA VAL A 81 0.05 -24.39 -6.59
C VAL A 81 -0.99 -25.39 -6.13
N LYS A 82 -0.55 -26.43 -5.42
CA LYS A 82 -1.46 -27.42 -4.82
C LYS A 82 -2.13 -26.83 -3.58
N ALA A 83 -3.36 -26.38 -3.72
CA ALA A 83 -4.11 -25.71 -2.66
C ALA A 83 -4.22 -26.55 -1.36
N ASP A 84 -4.37 -27.89 -1.49
CA ASP A 84 -4.45 -28.77 -0.32
C ASP A 84 -3.15 -28.81 0.49
N HIS A 85 -1.99 -28.77 -0.19
CA HIS A 85 -0.71 -28.69 0.50
C HIS A 85 -0.57 -27.35 1.25
N VAL A 86 -0.94 -26.24 0.62
CA VAL A 86 -0.94 -24.92 1.27
C VAL A 86 -1.87 -24.93 2.50
N ARG A 87 -3.08 -25.51 2.37
CA ARG A 87 -4.03 -25.62 3.48
C ARG A 87 -3.46 -26.44 4.65
N GLN A 88 -2.76 -27.53 4.37
CA GLN A 88 -2.09 -28.32 5.41
C GLN A 88 -1.05 -27.48 6.16
N ILE A 89 -0.22 -26.71 5.44
CA ILE A 89 0.79 -25.85 6.06
C ILE A 89 0.13 -24.75 6.90
N ILE A 90 -0.93 -24.11 6.38
CA ILE A 90 -1.67 -23.10 7.14
C ILE A 90 -2.23 -23.69 8.44
N ASN A 91 -2.82 -24.88 8.38
CA ASN A 91 -3.36 -25.56 9.58
C ASN A 91 -2.29 -25.89 10.63
N LEU A 92 -1.03 -26.08 10.21
CA LEU A 92 0.09 -26.31 11.12
C LEU A 92 0.69 -25.03 11.70
N THR A 93 0.56 -23.90 11.00
CA THR A 93 1.26 -22.65 11.34
C THR A 93 0.36 -21.55 11.87
N GLN A 94 -0.95 -21.66 11.65
CA GLN A 94 -1.93 -20.66 12.09
C GLN A 94 -2.71 -21.13 13.32
N THR A 95 -3.40 -20.17 13.97
CA THR A 95 -4.24 -20.47 15.13
C THR A 95 -5.37 -21.44 14.79
N THR A 96 -5.69 -22.33 15.74
CA THR A 96 -6.88 -23.19 15.69
C THR A 96 -8.14 -22.48 16.24
N SER A 97 -7.98 -21.31 16.87
CA SER A 97 -9.04 -20.54 17.54
C SER A 97 -9.33 -19.24 16.79
N ALA A 98 -9.78 -19.35 15.56
CA ALA A 98 -10.09 -18.18 14.74
C ALA A 98 -11.29 -17.40 15.33
N SER A 99 -11.17 -16.06 15.33
CA SER A 99 -12.25 -15.17 15.71
C SER A 99 -13.28 -15.05 14.59
N TYR A 100 -14.51 -15.44 14.82
CA TYR A 100 -15.60 -15.24 13.84
C TYR A 100 -15.87 -13.78 13.53
N LEU A 101 -15.63 -12.87 14.49
CA LEU A 101 -15.75 -11.42 14.25
C LEU A 101 -14.74 -10.96 13.18
N LEU A 102 -13.49 -11.39 13.28
CA LEU A 102 -12.44 -11.06 12.31
C LEU A 102 -12.72 -11.72 10.95
N LEU A 103 -13.15 -12.97 10.92
CA LEU A 103 -13.49 -13.67 9.68
C LEU A 103 -14.70 -13.02 8.99
N SER A 104 -15.72 -12.62 9.74
CA SER A 104 -16.89 -11.92 9.20
C SER A 104 -16.50 -10.56 8.63
N SER A 105 -15.67 -9.81 9.34
CA SER A 105 -15.12 -8.53 8.85
C SER A 105 -14.35 -8.70 7.55
N LEU A 106 -13.52 -9.74 7.47
CA LEU A 106 -12.74 -10.07 6.26
C LEU A 106 -13.66 -10.33 5.06
N ASP A 107 -14.72 -11.14 5.22
CA ASP A 107 -15.64 -11.45 4.13
C ASP A 107 -16.49 -10.25 3.71
N ILE A 108 -16.96 -9.45 4.67
CA ILE A 108 -17.69 -8.20 4.39
C ILE A 108 -16.80 -7.24 3.59
N SER A 109 -15.53 -7.08 3.99
CA SER A 109 -14.57 -6.22 3.28
C SER A 109 -14.31 -6.74 1.86
N ARG A 110 -14.04 -8.03 1.72
CA ARG A 110 -13.89 -8.69 0.40
C ARG A 110 -15.10 -8.44 -0.49
N ARG A 111 -16.31 -8.63 0.03
CA ARG A 111 -17.56 -8.38 -0.72
C ARG A 111 -17.70 -6.92 -1.12
N ASN A 112 -17.43 -6.00 -0.20
CA ASN A 112 -17.50 -4.56 -0.47
C ASN A 112 -16.52 -4.15 -1.58
N LEU A 113 -15.27 -4.63 -1.50
CA LEU A 113 -14.26 -4.35 -2.51
C LEU A 113 -14.60 -4.97 -3.87
N ALA A 114 -15.17 -6.18 -3.89
CA ALA A 114 -15.62 -6.81 -5.14
C ALA A 114 -16.72 -6.00 -5.85
N LEU A 115 -17.59 -5.33 -5.09
CA LEU A 115 -18.71 -4.57 -5.63
C LEU A 115 -18.36 -3.09 -5.92
N ARG A 116 -17.51 -2.47 -5.10
CA ARG A 116 -17.27 -1.03 -5.12
C ARG A 116 -15.77 -0.65 -5.14
N GLY A 117 -14.87 -1.61 -5.13
CA GLY A 117 -13.43 -1.34 -4.99
C GLY A 117 -12.90 -0.44 -6.09
N ARG A 118 -13.33 -0.63 -7.34
CA ARG A 118 -12.94 0.21 -8.47
C ARG A 118 -13.24 1.69 -8.23
N GLU A 119 -14.46 2.00 -7.87
CA GLU A 119 -14.91 3.36 -7.57
C GLU A 119 -14.19 3.93 -6.34
N SER A 120 -14.12 3.14 -5.27
CA SER A 120 -13.48 3.55 -4.02
C SER A 120 -12.00 3.90 -4.22
N PHE A 121 -11.23 3.05 -4.91
CA PHE A 121 -9.81 3.32 -5.14
C PHE A 121 -9.54 4.37 -6.22
N ALA A 122 -10.46 4.57 -7.17
CA ALA A 122 -10.40 5.73 -8.07
C ALA A 122 -10.53 7.05 -7.29
N ARG A 123 -11.41 7.09 -6.27
CA ARG A 123 -11.53 8.25 -5.36
C ARG A 123 -10.27 8.44 -4.53
N VAL A 124 -9.74 7.37 -3.93
CA VAL A 124 -8.49 7.41 -3.15
C VAL A 124 -7.33 7.94 -4.00
N ALA A 125 -7.15 7.43 -5.21
CA ALA A 125 -6.09 7.88 -6.10
C ALA A 125 -6.21 9.37 -6.46
N LYS A 126 -7.43 9.87 -6.67
CA LYS A 126 -7.66 11.31 -6.92
C LYS A 126 -7.33 12.16 -5.70
N MET A 127 -7.71 11.73 -4.49
CA MET A 127 -7.38 12.45 -3.26
C MET A 127 -5.87 12.48 -3.01
N ALA A 128 -5.19 11.35 -3.26
CA ALA A 128 -3.74 11.26 -3.11
C ALA A 128 -3.00 12.15 -4.13
N GLU A 129 -3.48 12.21 -5.36
CA GLU A 129 -2.92 13.09 -6.39
C GLU A 129 -3.14 14.57 -6.07
N TYR A 130 -4.33 14.92 -5.59
CA TYR A 130 -4.62 16.26 -5.10
C TYR A 130 -3.67 16.65 -3.95
N ALA A 131 -3.55 15.81 -2.92
CA ALA A 131 -2.64 16.05 -1.80
C ALA A 131 -1.19 16.27 -2.26
N ARG A 132 -0.70 15.43 -3.18
CA ARG A 132 0.65 15.51 -3.74
C ARG A 132 0.89 16.85 -4.43
N ASN A 133 -0.05 17.28 -5.25
CA ASN A 133 0.06 18.55 -5.99
C ASN A 133 0.04 19.74 -5.05
N GLU A 134 -0.86 19.76 -4.06
CA GLU A 134 -0.94 20.83 -3.07
C GLU A 134 0.34 20.89 -2.21
N ILE A 135 0.84 19.77 -1.70
CA ILE A 135 2.07 19.72 -0.91
C ILE A 135 3.26 20.20 -1.74
N ASN A 136 3.40 19.77 -2.98
CA ASN A 136 4.48 20.24 -3.85
C ASN A 136 4.36 21.75 -4.14
N SER A 137 3.15 22.31 -4.18
CA SER A 137 2.94 23.75 -4.39
C SER A 137 3.33 24.60 -3.18
N ILE A 138 3.36 24.05 -1.96
CA ILE A 138 3.87 24.73 -0.77
C ILE A 138 5.36 25.10 -0.97
N GLY A 139 6.12 24.25 -1.67
CA GLY A 139 7.58 24.33 -1.80
C GLY A 139 8.31 23.87 -0.53
N GLY A 140 9.58 23.50 -0.64
CA GLY A 140 10.37 22.95 0.46
C GLY A 140 9.99 21.51 0.87
N TYR A 141 8.88 20.99 0.37
CA TYR A 141 8.51 19.59 0.41
C TYR A 141 8.61 18.97 -0.98
N TYR A 142 8.87 17.68 -1.05
CA TYR A 142 8.76 16.91 -2.28
C TYR A 142 7.92 15.66 -2.04
N ALA A 143 6.68 15.71 -2.47
CA ALA A 143 5.77 14.56 -2.43
C ALA A 143 6.02 13.67 -3.65
N TYR A 144 6.52 12.45 -3.41
CA TYR A 144 6.89 11.48 -4.44
C TYR A 144 5.70 11.06 -5.29
N GLY A 145 5.97 10.82 -6.56
CA GLY A 145 4.97 10.42 -7.53
C GLY A 145 5.53 9.50 -8.63
N ARG A 146 4.81 9.39 -9.72
CA ARG A 146 5.23 8.60 -10.90
C ARG A 146 6.44 9.18 -11.64
N ASP A 147 6.81 10.40 -11.34
CA ASP A 147 8.05 11.03 -11.81
C ASP A 147 9.32 10.29 -11.35
N LEU A 148 9.24 9.50 -10.26
CA LEU A 148 10.31 8.59 -9.84
C LEU A 148 10.52 7.39 -10.76
N VAL A 149 9.53 7.04 -11.58
CA VAL A 149 9.59 5.85 -12.44
C VAL A 149 10.66 6.05 -13.51
N ASN A 150 11.67 5.17 -13.49
CA ASN A 150 12.83 5.25 -14.39
C ASN A 150 12.99 4.00 -15.28
N GLY A 151 12.10 3.01 -15.15
CA GLY A 151 12.09 1.78 -15.95
C GLY A 151 13.23 0.79 -15.63
N THR A 152 14.05 1.07 -14.64
CA THR A 152 15.18 0.20 -14.22
C THR A 152 15.09 -0.22 -12.76
N SER A 153 15.29 0.69 -11.83
CA SER A 153 15.23 0.44 -10.39
C SER A 153 13.84 0.73 -9.79
N ILE A 154 13.11 1.66 -10.37
CA ILE A 154 11.72 1.99 -10.00
C ILE A 154 10.88 1.79 -11.25
N TYR A 155 10.08 0.71 -11.25
CA TYR A 155 9.32 0.30 -12.42
C TYR A 155 7.93 0.92 -12.47
N ASP A 156 7.28 1.05 -11.30
CA ASP A 156 5.99 1.72 -11.16
C ASP A 156 5.88 2.31 -9.73
N TYR A 157 4.86 3.11 -9.49
CA TYR A 157 4.61 3.77 -8.22
C TYR A 157 3.14 3.67 -7.82
N ASP A 158 2.89 3.25 -6.58
CA ASP A 158 1.57 3.22 -5.97
C ASP A 158 1.16 4.63 -5.54
N VAL A 159 0.34 5.27 -6.36
CA VAL A 159 -0.09 6.66 -6.15
C VAL A 159 -0.92 6.87 -4.87
N THR A 160 -1.42 5.82 -4.23
CA THR A 160 -2.16 5.92 -2.96
C THR A 160 -1.25 6.17 -1.76
N LYS A 161 0.06 5.95 -1.93
CA LYS A 161 1.09 6.25 -0.92
C LYS A 161 1.51 7.72 -1.08
N LEU A 162 1.32 8.49 -0.03
CA LEU A 162 1.75 9.88 0.03
C LEU A 162 3.05 9.97 0.84
N SER A 163 4.16 9.66 0.20
CA SER A 163 5.50 9.82 0.78
C SER A 163 6.02 11.21 0.46
N VAL A 164 6.48 11.94 1.47
CA VAL A 164 6.90 13.34 1.34
C VAL A 164 8.27 13.53 1.98
N TYR A 165 9.21 14.03 1.21
CA TYR A 165 10.52 14.45 1.67
C TYR A 165 10.42 15.79 2.39
N THR A 166 11.12 15.94 3.54
CA THR A 166 10.95 17.08 4.45
C THR A 166 12.24 17.85 4.74
N LEU A 167 13.42 17.31 4.46
CA LEU A 167 14.66 17.95 4.88
C LEU A 167 14.90 19.35 4.31
N ASP A 168 14.29 19.68 3.16
CA ASP A 168 14.44 21.00 2.54
C ASP A 168 13.74 22.13 3.32
N ILE A 169 12.85 21.78 4.26
CA ILE A 169 12.30 22.75 5.23
C ILE A 169 13.13 22.83 6.53
N GLY A 170 14.24 22.06 6.61
CA GLY A 170 15.11 22.02 7.79
C GLY A 170 14.64 21.11 8.92
N LEU A 171 13.63 20.26 8.69
CA LEU A 171 13.07 19.32 9.67
C LEU A 171 13.22 17.88 9.18
N ALA A 172 13.60 16.98 10.09
CA ALA A 172 13.53 15.55 9.82
C ALA A 172 12.07 15.07 9.74
N GLY A 173 11.83 14.00 8.98
CA GLY A 173 10.48 13.45 8.85
C GLY A 173 9.86 13.06 10.18
N ILE A 174 10.65 12.54 11.13
CA ILE A 174 10.16 12.23 12.48
C ILE A 174 9.74 13.48 13.25
N GLU A 175 10.40 14.61 13.07
CA GLU A 175 10.03 15.87 13.70
C GLU A 175 8.71 16.39 13.13
N VAL A 176 8.54 16.32 11.80
CA VAL A 176 7.26 16.67 11.15
C VAL A 176 6.13 15.73 11.59
N TYR A 177 6.41 14.42 11.73
CA TYR A 177 5.46 13.45 12.25
C TYR A 177 5.00 13.81 13.67
N ASP A 178 5.93 14.15 14.57
CA ASP A 178 5.61 14.54 15.95
C ASP A 178 4.80 15.84 15.99
N LEU A 179 5.17 16.87 15.21
CA LEU A 179 4.41 18.11 15.09
C LEU A 179 2.98 17.86 14.59
N LEU A 180 2.81 17.07 13.54
CA LEU A 180 1.47 16.74 13.02
C LEU A 180 0.60 16.08 14.08
N ARG A 181 1.15 15.16 14.87
CA ARG A 181 0.44 14.47 15.94
C ARG A 181 0.13 15.40 17.11
N ASP A 182 1.12 16.13 17.61
CA ASP A 182 1.05 16.82 18.90
C ASP A 182 0.39 18.20 18.79
N GLU A 183 0.54 18.91 17.66
CA GLU A 183 0.02 20.25 17.49
C GLU A 183 -1.21 20.33 16.57
N TYR A 184 -1.35 19.38 15.62
CA TYR A 184 -2.45 19.42 14.63
C TYR A 184 -3.46 18.28 14.80
N ASP A 185 -3.23 17.35 15.76
CA ASP A 185 -4.07 16.15 15.95
C ASP A 185 -4.25 15.36 14.63
N ILE A 186 -3.13 15.17 13.91
CA ILE A 186 -3.06 14.40 12.66
C ILE A 186 -2.10 13.24 12.84
N GLN A 187 -2.65 12.03 12.88
CA GLN A 187 -1.86 10.80 12.93
C GLN A 187 -1.64 10.28 11.51
N ILE A 188 -0.42 10.41 11.00
CA ILE A 188 0.01 9.77 9.77
C ILE A 188 0.64 8.40 10.06
N GLU A 189 1.02 7.66 9.02
CA GLU A 189 1.53 6.29 9.15
C GLU A 189 2.88 6.25 9.90
N PHE A 190 3.86 7.02 9.46
CA PHE A 190 5.14 7.19 10.18
C PHE A 190 5.98 8.36 9.63
N GLY A 191 7.06 8.68 10.36
CA GLY A 191 8.15 9.54 9.91
C GLY A 191 9.51 8.85 10.07
N ASP A 192 10.41 9.01 9.11
CA ASP A 192 11.81 8.64 9.21
C ASP A 192 12.72 9.86 9.23
N ILE A 193 14.02 9.68 8.96
CA ILE A 193 14.98 10.80 8.97
C ILE A 193 14.66 11.82 7.88
N CYS A 194 14.26 11.37 6.70
CA CYS A 194 14.09 12.22 5.52
C CYS A 194 12.64 12.46 5.12
N ASN A 195 11.74 11.56 5.51
CA ASN A 195 10.41 11.49 4.94
C ASN A 195 9.32 11.31 5.99
N ILE A 196 8.13 11.77 5.65
CA ILE A 196 6.89 11.31 6.25
C ILE A 196 6.13 10.44 5.25
N LEU A 197 5.31 9.51 5.76
CA LEU A 197 4.38 8.71 4.97
C LEU A 197 2.96 8.87 5.52
N ALA A 198 2.06 9.36 4.69
CA ALA A 198 0.63 9.29 4.92
C ALA A 198 0.02 8.24 3.98
N TYR A 199 -0.86 7.42 4.53
CA TYR A 199 -1.53 6.38 3.79
C TYR A 199 -3.00 6.75 3.58
N ILE A 200 -3.34 7.18 2.36
CA ILE A 200 -4.71 7.58 2.05
C ILE A 200 -5.54 6.34 1.76
N SER A 201 -6.63 6.17 2.48
CA SER A 201 -7.46 4.98 2.50
C SER A 201 -8.89 5.25 2.01
N ILE A 202 -9.67 4.19 1.90
CA ILE A 202 -11.10 4.28 1.54
C ILE A 202 -11.95 4.99 2.61
N GLY A 203 -11.45 5.11 3.84
CA GLY A 203 -12.10 5.78 4.95
C GLY A 203 -11.89 7.30 4.99
N ASP A 204 -10.87 7.79 4.30
CA ASP A 204 -10.50 9.21 4.34
C ASP A 204 -11.45 10.07 3.49
N ARG A 205 -11.59 11.32 3.89
CA ARG A 205 -12.37 12.35 3.22
C ARG A 205 -11.46 13.46 2.73
N ILE A 206 -11.94 14.27 1.79
CA ILE A 206 -11.17 15.39 1.26
C ILE A 206 -10.78 16.41 2.35
N GLN A 207 -11.64 16.60 3.35
CA GLN A 207 -11.37 17.50 4.48
C GLN A 207 -10.17 17.02 5.32
N ASP A 208 -9.97 15.72 5.44
CA ASP A 208 -8.83 15.14 6.16
C ASP A 208 -7.52 15.43 5.40
N ILE A 209 -7.57 15.38 4.07
CA ILE A 209 -6.46 15.76 3.19
C ILE A 209 -6.16 17.26 3.28
N GLU A 210 -7.18 18.12 3.24
CA GLU A 210 -7.02 19.57 3.35
C GLU A 210 -6.42 19.97 4.71
N ARG A 211 -6.81 19.28 5.80
CA ARG A 211 -6.17 19.47 7.11
C ARG A 211 -4.69 19.14 7.08
N LEU A 212 -4.30 18.01 6.47
CA LEU A 212 -2.89 17.62 6.35
C LEU A 212 -2.10 18.66 5.55
N VAL A 213 -2.63 19.09 4.41
CA VAL A 213 -1.97 20.11 3.57
C VAL A 213 -1.81 21.44 4.32
N GLY A 214 -2.87 21.89 5.01
CA GLY A 214 -2.83 23.10 5.84
C GLY A 214 -1.80 23.01 6.97
N ALA A 215 -1.75 21.89 7.68
CA ALA A 215 -0.76 21.67 8.74
C ALA A 215 0.68 21.69 8.20
N LEU A 216 0.95 21.04 7.07
CA LEU A 216 2.28 21.07 6.44
C LEU A 216 2.67 22.49 5.97
N GLN A 217 1.71 23.29 5.51
CA GLN A 217 1.94 24.69 5.17
C GLN A 217 2.30 25.52 6.39
N ASP A 218 1.64 25.29 7.54
CA ASP A 218 1.91 26.01 8.78
C ASP A 218 3.25 25.59 9.41
N ILE A 219 3.60 24.31 9.38
CA ILE A 219 4.90 23.78 9.87
C ILE A 219 6.09 24.39 9.12
N LYS A 220 5.96 24.64 7.83
CA LYS A 220 7.02 25.27 7.03
C LYS A 220 7.28 26.73 7.41
N ARG A 221 6.30 27.46 7.91
CA ARG A 221 6.40 28.90 8.28
C ARG A 221 7.26 29.10 9.52
#